data_a816c57458d911a7a0462265e4cf70e0
#
_entry.id   a816c57458d911a7a0462265e4cf70e0
#
_cell.length_a   1.000
_cell.length_b   1.000
_cell.length_c   1.000
_cell.angle_alpha   90.00
_cell.angle_beta   90.00
_cell.angle_gamma   90.00
#
_symmetry.space_group_name_H-M   'P 1'
#
loop_
_entity.id
_entity.type
_entity.pdbx_description
1 polymer ?
#
loop_
_entity_poly.entity_id
_entity_poly.type
_entity_poly.pdbx_seq_one_letter_code
_entity_poly.pdbx_strand_id
1 'polypeptide(L)'
;MTVSYMRAPTSDHIFEVGETVEVYCDHEKNKDRIRGWIKGIVVQVDTKMVAVQFRSNVFLTDGWMVPDKILWYPFTSEHLRPHKPGKKQGRKEILEY
;
A
#
# COMPACT_ATOMS: atom_id res chain seq x y z
N MET A 1 -19.44 -15.98 -14.78
CA MET A 1 -19.11 -15.72 -14.72
C MET A 1 -18.29 -15.54 -14.51
N THR A 2 -18.02 -15.41 -14.54
CA THR A 2 -17.35 -15.20 -14.38
C THR A 2 -16.63 -14.61 -14.28
N VAL A 3 -16.42 -14.23 -14.38
CA VAL A 3 -15.86 -13.67 -14.36
C VAL A 3 -15.45 -13.17 -13.65
N SER A 4 -15.54 -12.89 -13.45
CA SER A 4 -15.28 -12.26 -12.82
C SER A 4 -14.45 -12.48 -12.01
N TYR A 5 -14.17 -12.82 -11.74
CA TYR A 5 -13.46 -13.05 -10.97
C TYR A 5 -12.29 -12.81 -11.08
N MET A 6 -12.09 -12.57 -11.68
CA MET A 6 -11.10 -12.37 -11.90
C MET A 6 -10.67 -11.31 -11.53
N ARG A 7 -10.98 -10.77 -11.28
CA ARG A 7 -10.71 -9.74 -10.98
C ARG A 7 -10.31 -9.51 -9.90
N ALA A 8 -10.24 -9.09 -9.66
CA ALA A 8 -9.84 -8.44 -8.68
C ALA A 8 -9.79 -9.15 -7.42
N PRO A 9 -8.90 -9.91 -7.19
CA PRO A 9 -8.75 -10.50 -5.90
C PRO A 9 -8.58 -9.47 -4.83
N THR A 10 -8.00 -8.33 -5.17
CA THR A 10 -7.80 -7.33 -4.13
C THR A 10 -9.10 -6.78 -3.61
N SER A 11 -10.15 -6.79 -4.39
CA SER A 11 -11.41 -6.26 -3.90
C SER A 11 -12.03 -7.15 -2.84
N ASP A 12 -11.57 -8.38 -2.73
CA ASP A 12 -12.07 -9.29 -1.71
C ASP A 12 -11.18 -9.34 -0.49
N HIS A 13 -10.10 -8.63 -0.51
CA HIS A 13 -9.16 -8.68 0.59
C HIS A 13 -9.69 -7.88 1.77
N ILE A 14 -9.55 -8.43 2.97
CA ILE A 14 -9.94 -7.75 4.19
C ILE A 14 -8.68 -7.23 4.84
N PHE A 15 -8.57 -5.92 4.94
CA PHE A 15 -7.40 -5.30 5.54
C PHE A 15 -7.54 -5.23 7.05
N GLU A 16 -6.43 -5.42 7.76
CA GLU A 16 -6.41 -5.38 9.21
C GLU A 16 -5.31 -4.46 9.68
N VAL A 17 -5.53 -3.84 10.82
CA VAL A 17 -4.51 -3.00 11.43
C VAL A 17 -3.26 -3.84 11.70
N GLY A 18 -2.11 -3.32 11.32
CA GLY A 18 -0.85 -4.03 11.45
C GLY A 18 -0.42 -4.75 10.20
N GLU A 19 -1.30 -4.84 9.23
CA GLU A 19 -0.98 -5.55 7.99
C GLU A 19 -0.04 -4.73 7.13
N THR A 20 0.91 -5.38 6.48
CA THR A 20 1.79 -4.71 5.51
C THR A 20 1.08 -4.69 4.16
N VAL A 21 1.05 -3.52 3.55
CA VAL A 21 0.42 -3.34 2.24
C VAL A 21 1.36 -2.57 1.34
N GLU A 22 1.01 -2.46 0.07
CA GLU A 22 1.75 -1.66 -0.89
C GLU A 22 0.82 -0.62 -1.48
N VAL A 23 1.35 0.58 -1.66
CA VAL A 23 0.58 1.69 -2.17
C VAL A 23 1.37 2.33 -3.31
N TYR A 24 0.66 2.68 -4.38
CA TYR A 24 1.29 3.36 -5.51
C TYR A 24 1.09 4.85 -5.33
N CYS A 25 2.15 5.55 -5.02
CA CYS A 25 2.06 6.98 -4.75
C CYS A 25 3.42 7.65 -4.93
N ASP A 26 3.41 8.96 -4.89
CA ASP A 26 4.66 9.73 -4.89
C ASP A 26 5.28 9.63 -3.51
N HIS A 27 6.54 9.32 -3.47
CA HIS A 27 7.23 9.21 -2.19
C HIS A 27 8.71 9.53 -2.41
N GLU A 28 9.40 9.73 -1.31
CA GLU A 28 10.81 10.05 -1.34
C GLU A 28 11.64 8.78 -1.22
N LYS A 29 12.63 8.66 -2.10
CA LYS A 29 13.56 7.55 -2.04
C LYS A 29 14.93 8.08 -2.40
N ASN A 30 15.89 7.88 -1.51
CA ASN A 30 17.26 8.37 -1.75
C ASN A 30 17.29 9.86 -2.07
N LYS A 31 16.45 10.61 -1.36
CA LYS A 31 16.35 12.05 -1.51
C LYS A 31 15.70 12.51 -2.81
N ASP A 32 15.22 11.57 -3.60
CA ASP A 32 14.49 11.90 -4.82
C ASP A 32 13.04 11.59 -4.64
N ARG A 33 12.20 12.39 -5.28
CA ARG A 33 10.77 12.13 -5.28
C ARG A 33 10.44 11.26 -6.48
N ILE A 34 9.87 10.10 -6.22
CA ILE A 34 9.52 9.19 -7.29
C ILE A 34 8.08 8.73 -7.11
N ARG A 35 7.52 8.17 -8.15
CA ARG A 35 6.19 7.58 -8.10
C ARG A 35 6.34 6.08 -8.30
N GLY A 36 5.77 5.31 -7.39
CA GLY A 36 5.85 3.87 -7.48
C GLY A 36 5.24 3.22 -6.26
N TRP A 37 5.38 1.91 -6.22
CA TRP A 37 4.84 1.14 -5.11
C TRP A 37 5.76 1.27 -3.91
N ILE A 38 5.16 1.50 -2.74
CA ILE A 38 5.90 1.62 -1.50
C ILE A 38 5.14 0.85 -0.43
N LYS A 39 5.88 0.20 0.45
CA LYS A 39 5.28 -0.55 1.54
C LYS A 39 4.83 0.38 2.65
N GLY A 40 3.73 0.02 3.27
CA GLY A 40 3.24 0.73 4.43
C GLY A 40 2.53 -0.23 5.35
N ILE A 41 2.11 0.27 6.48
CA ILE A 41 1.43 -0.52 7.49
C ILE A 41 0.04 0.07 7.68
N VAL A 42 -0.95 -0.80 7.71
CA VAL A 42 -2.32 -0.37 7.99
C VAL A 42 -2.40 0.03 9.45
N VAL A 43 -2.78 1.28 9.70
CA VAL A 43 -2.89 1.79 11.06
C VAL A 43 -4.34 2.03 11.48
N GLN A 44 -5.24 2.06 10.51
CA GLN A 44 -6.65 2.24 10.83
C GLN A 44 -7.50 1.68 9.68
N VAL A 45 -8.61 1.07 10.03
CA VAL A 45 -9.55 0.52 9.05
C VAL A 45 -10.91 1.10 9.37
N ASP A 46 -11.53 1.68 8.37
CA ASP A 46 -12.86 2.22 8.48
C ASP A 46 -13.80 1.35 7.67
N THR A 47 -15.05 1.73 7.55
CA THR A 47 -16.03 0.93 6.82
C THR A 47 -15.70 0.84 5.34
N LYS A 48 -15.08 1.86 4.78
CA LYS A 48 -14.76 1.85 3.35
C LYS A 48 -13.33 2.21 3.04
N MET A 49 -12.57 2.63 4.03
CA MET A 49 -11.24 3.20 3.81
C MET A 49 -10.23 2.56 4.72
N VAL A 50 -9.00 2.63 4.29
CA VAL A 50 -7.87 2.13 5.06
C VAL A 50 -6.86 3.25 5.16
N ALA A 51 -6.31 3.46 6.35
CA ALA A 51 -5.23 4.41 6.55
C ALA A 51 -3.92 3.65 6.59
N VAL A 52 -2.98 4.08 5.79
CA VAL A 52 -1.68 3.41 5.67
C VAL A 52 -0.60 4.40 6.07
N GLN A 53 0.27 3.98 6.97
CA GLN A 53 1.39 4.80 7.40
C GLN A 53 2.67 4.30 6.76
N PHE A 54 3.50 5.25 6.35
CA PHE A 54 4.74 4.97 5.64
C PHE A 54 5.93 5.43 6.47
N ARG A 55 7.09 4.90 6.16
CA ARG A 55 8.33 5.35 6.79
C ARG A 55 8.92 6.52 6.06
N SER A 56 8.73 6.56 4.76
CA SER A 56 9.27 7.63 3.94
C SER A 56 8.29 8.77 3.84
N ASN A 57 8.76 9.92 3.44
CA ASN A 57 7.88 11.02 3.11
C ASN A 57 7.04 10.64 1.91
N VAL A 58 5.76 10.92 1.98
CA VAL A 58 4.83 10.68 0.88
C VAL A 58 4.17 11.99 0.50
N PHE A 59 3.69 12.07 -0.72
CA PHE A 59 3.17 13.31 -1.28
C PHE A 59 1.80 13.07 -1.89
N LEU A 60 0.95 14.09 -1.80
CA LEU A 60 -0.32 14.07 -2.49
C LEU A 60 -0.10 14.35 -3.97
N THR A 61 -1.11 14.09 -4.78
CA THR A 61 -0.98 14.29 -6.22
C THR A 61 -0.71 15.74 -6.58
N ASP A 62 -1.10 16.68 -5.74
CA ASP A 62 -0.82 18.09 -6.00
C ASP A 62 0.55 18.51 -5.47
N GLY A 63 1.33 17.60 -4.94
CA GLY A 63 2.69 17.90 -4.55
C GLY A 63 2.92 18.19 -3.09
N TRP A 64 1.87 18.27 -2.29
CA TRP A 64 2.02 18.54 -0.87
C TRP A 64 2.53 17.32 -0.14
N MET A 65 3.53 17.52 0.71
CA MET A 65 4.02 16.46 1.56
C MET A 65 3.04 16.22 2.70
N VAL A 66 2.81 14.95 3.02
CA VAL A 66 1.88 14.59 4.08
C VAL A 66 2.65 14.56 5.40
N PRO A 67 2.32 15.43 6.35
CA PRO A 67 3.15 15.55 7.56
C PRO A 67 3.20 14.31 8.43
N ASP A 68 2.09 13.56 8.52
CA ASP A 68 2.05 12.40 9.39
C ASP A 68 2.39 11.11 8.66
N LYS A 69 2.69 11.21 7.36
CA LYS A 69 3.05 10.05 6.54
C LYS A 69 1.94 9.02 6.50
N ILE A 70 0.70 9.45 6.56
CA ILE A 70 -0.46 8.57 6.49
C ILE A 70 -1.32 8.96 5.32
N LEU A 71 -1.66 7.99 4.49
CA LEU A 71 -2.58 8.20 3.37
C LEU A 71 -3.79 7.29 3.54
N TRP A 72 -4.93 7.77 3.09
CA TRP A 72 -6.19 7.03 3.16
C TRP A 72 -6.59 6.57 1.77
N TYR A 73 -7.00 5.33 1.67
CA TYR A 73 -7.44 4.76 0.39
C TYR A 73 -8.69 3.96 0.59
N PRO A 74 -9.61 3.99 -0.38
CA PRO A 74 -10.75 3.07 -0.33
C PRO A 74 -10.27 1.64 -0.51
N PHE A 75 -11.00 0.70 0.06
CA PHE A 75 -10.65 -0.72 -0.06
C PHE A 75 -10.47 -1.15 -1.50
N THR A 76 -11.20 -0.53 -2.41
CA THR A 76 -11.21 -0.93 -3.80
C THR A 76 -10.22 -0.17 -4.66
N SER A 77 -9.39 0.65 -4.07
CA SER A 77 -8.43 1.44 -4.84
C SER A 77 -7.43 0.54 -5.54
N GLU A 78 -7.18 0.83 -6.80
CA GLU A 78 -6.16 0.09 -7.53
C GLU A 78 -4.75 0.53 -7.16
N HIS A 79 -4.64 1.58 -6.34
CA HIS A 79 -3.35 2.03 -5.84
C HIS A 79 -3.00 1.42 -4.49
N LEU A 80 -3.82 0.48 -4.02
CA LEU A 80 -3.64 -0.18 -2.74
C LEU A 80 -3.72 -1.68 -2.97
N ARG A 81 -2.76 -2.42 -2.46
CA ARG A 81 -2.81 -3.87 -2.58
C ARG A 81 -2.12 -4.52 -1.40
N PRO A 82 -2.52 -5.74 -1.05
CA PRO A 82 -1.81 -6.46 0.02
C PRO A 82 -0.39 -6.76 -0.42
N HIS A 83 0.52 -6.69 0.53
CA HIS A 83 1.89 -7.09 0.27
C HIS A 83 1.99 -8.58 0.43
N LYS A 84 2.50 -9.26 -0.59
CA LYS A 84 2.69 -10.68 -0.51
C LYS A 84 4.14 -10.98 -0.42
N PRO A 85 4.60 -11.32 0.73
CA PRO A 85 6.00 -11.68 0.87
C PRO A 85 6.19 -12.90 0.05
N GLY A 86 7.19 -13.03 -0.43
CA GLY A 86 7.37 -13.94 -1.39
C GLY A 86 7.11 -15.28 -1.06
N LYS A 87 6.41 -15.56 -0.72
CA LYS A 87 6.11 -16.62 -0.49
C LYS A 87 6.89 -17.51 -1.14
N LYS A 88 7.32 -17.65 -1.72
CA LYS A 88 7.91 -18.43 -2.27
C LYS A 88 9.16 -18.22 -2.25
N GLN A 89 9.61 -17.90 -2.20
CA GLN A 89 10.72 -17.65 -2.23
C GLN A 89 11.19 -17.29 -1.26
N GLY A 90 10.75 -17.04 -0.77
CA GLY A 90 11.07 -16.55 0.20
C GLY A 90 12.31 -16.72 0.72
N ARG A 91 12.90 -17.00 0.52
CA ARG A 91 13.91 -17.16 1.06
C ARG A 91 14.67 -16.16 1.02
N LYS A 92 15.00 -15.60 0.66
CA LYS A 92 15.78 -14.77 0.65
C LYS A 92 15.44 -13.65 0.66
N GLU A 93 14.98 -13.18 0.48
CA GLU A 93 14.67 -12.09 0.43
C GLU A 93 14.46 -11.54 1.42
N ILE A 94 14.32 -11.52 1.93
CA ILE A 94 13.97 -11.05 2.86
C ILE A 94 14.65 -10.23 3.41
N LEU A 95 15.18 -9.91 3.26
CA LEU A 95 15.79 -9.23 3.75
C LEU A 95 15.82 -8.10 3.53
N GLU A 96 15.44 -7.59 2.94
CA GLU A 96 15.50 -6.52 2.67
C GLU A 96 14.70 -5.78 3.10
N TYR A 97 14.38 -5.28 3.41
CA TYR A 97 13.54 -4.47 3.73
C TYR A 97 13.76 -3.77 4.88
#